data_72d03ef58c517b8c145d6bcd8c583cda
#
_entry.id   72d03ef58c517b8c145d6bcd8c583cda
#
_cell.length_a   1.000
_cell.length_b   1.000
_cell.length_c   1.000
_cell.angle_alpha   90.00
_cell.angle_beta   90.00
_cell.angle_gamma   90.00
#
_symmetry.space_group_name_H-M   'P 1'
#
loop_
_entity.id
_entity.type
_entity.pdbx_description
1 polymer ?
#
loop_
_entity_poly.entity_id
_entity_poly.type
_entity_poly.pdbx_seq_one_letter_code
_entity_poly.pdbx_strand_id
1 'polypeptide(L)'
;MKKLRFLCIAPYEGMYHLMTNIAAQRGDVELVIQSGNLDDGLKTALDNRRGIDAVISRGGTADALRGHMDIPICDIVPSGYDILRTIRLAQGMGDDFAIVGYPSITHPAEKLCEIMQFSIPTVTIRSPQECREKLAALRDKGTRIIVGDMISATCAQEYGMHGLLIVSGMESIESAINTAKDICLRYQTLDRRASLLRDLLVSDERDCAVYS
;
A
#
# COMPACT_ATOMS: atom_id res chain seq x y z
N MET A 1 -18.26 -20.79 -5.76
CA MET A 1 -17.83 -19.40 -6.05
C MET A 1 -16.39 -19.43 -6.56
N LYS A 2 -16.05 -18.65 -7.60
CA LYS A 2 -14.68 -18.51 -8.07
C LYS A 2 -13.88 -17.84 -6.94
N LYS A 3 -12.69 -18.37 -6.63
CA LYS A 3 -11.79 -17.80 -5.63
C LYS A 3 -11.31 -16.44 -6.12
N LEU A 4 -11.31 -15.43 -5.24
CA LEU A 4 -10.76 -14.12 -5.55
C LEU A 4 -9.25 -14.22 -5.76
N ARG A 5 -8.74 -13.51 -6.76
CA ARG A 5 -7.34 -13.54 -7.16
C ARG A 5 -6.72 -12.15 -7.02
N PHE A 6 -5.71 -12.02 -6.18
CA PHE A 6 -5.03 -10.75 -5.90
C PHE A 6 -3.60 -10.77 -6.40
N LEU A 7 -3.19 -9.69 -7.04
CA LEU A 7 -1.81 -9.44 -7.42
C LEU A 7 -1.14 -8.62 -6.32
N CYS A 8 -0.10 -9.18 -5.71
CA CYS A 8 0.68 -8.53 -4.66
C CYS A 8 2.01 -8.06 -5.22
N ILE A 9 2.25 -6.75 -5.26
CA ILE A 9 3.52 -6.17 -5.72
C ILE A 9 4.36 -5.80 -4.50
N ALA A 10 5.47 -6.51 -4.33
CA ALA A 10 6.40 -6.32 -3.22
C ALA A 10 7.53 -5.37 -3.63
N PRO A 11 7.65 -4.17 -3.02
CA PRO A 11 8.69 -3.20 -3.37
C PRO A 11 10.08 -3.55 -2.82
N TYR A 12 10.22 -4.57 -1.98
CA TYR A 12 11.48 -5.07 -1.45
C TYR A 12 11.39 -6.56 -1.10
N GLU A 13 12.54 -7.23 -1.08
CA GLU A 13 12.67 -8.68 -0.93
C GLU A 13 12.03 -9.23 0.36
N GLY A 14 12.23 -8.56 1.49
CA GLY A 14 11.62 -8.98 2.77
C GLY A 14 10.10 -9.04 2.71
N MET A 15 9.45 -8.10 2.02
CA MET A 15 8.00 -8.13 1.81
C MET A 15 7.58 -9.27 0.88
N TYR A 16 8.35 -9.53 -0.19
CA TYR A 16 8.11 -10.66 -1.10
C TYR A 16 8.06 -11.99 -0.34
N HIS A 17 9.04 -12.22 0.54
CA HIS A 17 9.09 -13.43 1.36
C HIS A 17 7.91 -13.52 2.34
N LEU A 18 7.53 -12.42 3.01
CA LEU A 18 6.38 -12.41 3.90
C LEU A 18 5.07 -12.70 3.14
N MET A 19 4.85 -12.05 1.99
CA MET A 19 3.68 -12.30 1.15
C MET A 19 3.61 -13.76 0.67
N THR A 20 4.75 -14.34 0.28
CA THR A 20 4.84 -15.75 -0.14
C THR A 20 4.47 -16.70 1.00
N ASN A 21 4.95 -16.42 2.21
CA ASN A 21 4.60 -17.22 3.39
C ASN A 21 3.10 -17.13 3.72
N ILE A 22 2.52 -15.93 3.64
CA ILE A 22 1.08 -15.74 3.83
C ILE A 22 0.29 -16.48 2.75
N ALA A 23 0.72 -16.40 1.49
CA ALA A 23 0.06 -17.10 0.37
C ALA A 23 0.00 -18.61 0.59
N ALA A 24 1.07 -19.22 1.13
CA ALA A 24 1.13 -20.64 1.43
C ALA A 24 0.15 -21.08 2.54
N GLN A 25 -0.22 -20.17 3.45
CA GLN A 25 -1.10 -20.44 4.59
C GLN A 25 -2.57 -20.09 4.30
N ARG A 26 -2.85 -19.25 3.30
CA ARG A 26 -4.21 -18.80 2.96
C ARG A 26 -4.86 -19.66 1.91
N GLY A 27 -6.02 -20.24 2.29
CA GLY A 27 -6.84 -21.04 1.40
C GLY A 27 -8.04 -20.31 0.78
N ASP A 28 -8.38 -19.13 1.28
CA ASP A 28 -9.61 -18.38 0.95
C ASP A 28 -9.48 -17.44 -0.27
N VAL A 29 -8.26 -17.03 -0.61
CA VAL A 29 -7.90 -16.20 -1.77
C VAL A 29 -6.71 -16.79 -2.51
N GLU A 30 -6.53 -16.45 -3.77
CA GLU A 30 -5.34 -16.76 -4.55
C GLU A 30 -4.45 -15.49 -4.60
N LEU A 31 -3.20 -15.63 -4.14
CA LEU A 31 -2.23 -14.53 -4.15
C LEU A 31 -1.16 -14.81 -5.21
N VAL A 32 -1.02 -13.88 -6.15
CA VAL A 32 0.05 -13.86 -7.15
C VAL A 32 1.08 -12.84 -6.70
N ILE A 33 2.27 -13.29 -6.28
CA ILE A 33 3.29 -12.42 -5.72
C ILE A 33 4.30 -12.06 -6.80
N GLN A 34 4.58 -10.77 -6.94
CA GLN A 34 5.59 -10.23 -7.85
C GLN A 34 6.43 -9.17 -7.15
N SER A 35 7.68 -9.03 -7.55
CA SER A 35 8.56 -7.96 -7.10
C SER A 35 8.47 -6.76 -8.04
N GLY A 36 8.56 -5.55 -7.51
CA GLY A 36 8.63 -4.32 -8.29
C GLY A 36 8.43 -3.09 -7.42
N ASN A 37 9.16 -2.03 -7.71
CA ASN A 37 9.07 -0.77 -7.00
C ASN A 37 8.79 0.36 -7.99
N LEU A 38 7.89 1.29 -7.67
CA LEU A 38 7.48 2.41 -8.53
C LEU A 38 7.18 1.98 -9.98
N ASP A 39 7.93 2.49 -10.96
CA ASP A 39 7.71 2.23 -12.39
C ASP A 39 7.84 0.75 -12.76
N ASP A 40 8.79 0.03 -12.15
CA ASP A 40 8.93 -1.42 -12.33
C ASP A 40 7.73 -2.16 -11.73
N GLY A 41 7.24 -1.73 -10.58
CA GLY A 41 6.03 -2.26 -9.95
C GLY A 41 4.79 -2.02 -10.80
N LEU A 42 4.66 -0.83 -11.38
CA LEU A 42 3.57 -0.49 -12.29
C LEU A 42 3.61 -1.37 -13.55
N LYS A 43 4.77 -1.48 -14.20
CA LYS A 43 4.94 -2.33 -15.38
C LYS A 43 4.59 -3.79 -15.07
N THR A 44 5.13 -4.33 -13.98
CA THR A 44 4.86 -5.70 -13.52
C THR A 44 3.36 -5.92 -13.29
N ALA A 45 2.67 -4.96 -12.69
CA ALA A 45 1.23 -5.05 -12.45
C ALA A 45 0.41 -5.03 -13.76
N LEU A 46 0.76 -4.17 -14.70
CA LEU A 46 0.10 -4.09 -16.01
C LEU A 46 0.27 -5.38 -16.82
N ASP A 47 1.46 -5.99 -16.78
CA ASP A 47 1.76 -7.24 -17.48
C ASP A 47 0.98 -8.43 -16.88
N ASN A 48 0.71 -8.42 -15.58
CA ASN A 48 0.05 -9.50 -14.84
C ASN A 48 -1.44 -9.25 -14.52
N ARG A 49 -2.07 -8.19 -15.05
CA ARG A 49 -3.42 -7.75 -14.67
C ARG A 49 -4.58 -8.68 -15.05
N ARG A 50 -4.35 -9.65 -15.97
CA ARG A 50 -5.44 -10.49 -16.49
C ARG A 50 -6.00 -11.43 -15.41
N GLY A 51 -7.31 -11.33 -15.18
CA GLY A 51 -8.03 -12.18 -14.22
C GLY A 51 -7.71 -11.86 -12.76
N ILE A 52 -7.20 -10.66 -12.47
CA ILE A 52 -6.94 -10.14 -11.13
C ILE A 52 -8.14 -9.33 -10.67
N ASP A 53 -8.59 -9.56 -9.44
CA ASP A 53 -9.74 -8.88 -8.83
C ASP A 53 -9.30 -7.62 -8.04
N ALA A 54 -8.08 -7.59 -7.50
CA ALA A 54 -7.50 -6.43 -6.84
C ALA A 54 -5.96 -6.50 -6.85
N VAL A 55 -5.28 -5.35 -6.69
CA VAL A 55 -3.84 -5.27 -6.48
C VAL A 55 -3.55 -4.82 -5.06
N ILE A 56 -2.52 -5.41 -4.46
CA ILE A 56 -2.04 -5.09 -3.12
C ILE A 56 -0.59 -4.65 -3.23
N SER A 57 -0.28 -3.46 -2.76
CA SER A 57 1.08 -2.92 -2.73
C SER A 57 1.20 -1.88 -1.62
N ARG A 58 2.29 -1.12 -1.54
CA ARG A 58 2.42 -0.06 -0.53
C ARG A 58 3.08 1.19 -1.08
N GLY A 59 2.83 2.31 -0.38
CA GLY A 59 3.50 3.59 -0.59
C GLY A 59 3.42 4.07 -2.03
N GLY A 60 4.51 4.62 -2.55
CA GLY A 60 4.56 5.19 -3.89
C GLY A 60 4.22 4.22 -5.02
N THR A 61 4.46 2.91 -4.84
CA THR A 61 4.05 1.91 -5.83
C THR A 61 2.52 1.78 -5.87
N ALA A 62 1.85 1.73 -4.70
CA ALA A 62 0.39 1.71 -4.65
C ALA A 62 -0.22 2.99 -5.23
N ASP A 63 0.40 4.16 -4.98
CA ASP A 63 -0.06 5.43 -5.55
C ASP A 63 0.11 5.48 -7.07
N ALA A 64 1.23 5.01 -7.61
CA ALA A 64 1.44 4.90 -9.06
C ALA A 64 0.40 3.98 -9.72
N LEU A 65 0.04 2.87 -9.09
CA LEU A 65 -0.95 1.92 -9.60
C LEU A 65 -2.37 2.52 -9.68
N ARG A 66 -2.78 3.36 -8.71
CA ARG A 66 -4.13 3.95 -8.66
C ARG A 66 -4.48 4.79 -9.88
N GLY A 67 -3.49 5.42 -10.49
CA GLY A 67 -3.69 6.23 -11.70
C GLY A 67 -3.77 5.44 -13.01
N HIS A 68 -3.50 4.12 -12.99
CA HIS A 68 -3.29 3.32 -14.21
C HIS A 68 -4.10 2.01 -14.27
N MET A 69 -4.86 1.70 -13.24
CA MET A 69 -5.64 0.45 -13.16
C MET A 69 -7.08 0.73 -12.69
N ASP A 70 -8.04 0.11 -13.37
CA ASP A 70 -9.49 0.23 -13.08
C ASP A 70 -9.99 -0.77 -12.01
N ILE A 71 -9.07 -1.53 -11.39
CA ILE A 71 -9.38 -2.48 -10.32
C ILE A 71 -8.94 -1.92 -8.97
N PRO A 72 -9.54 -2.39 -7.85
CA PRO A 72 -9.18 -1.92 -6.51
C PRO A 72 -7.68 -2.07 -6.21
N ILE A 73 -7.08 -0.99 -5.72
CA ILE A 73 -5.70 -0.98 -5.22
C ILE A 73 -5.74 -0.83 -3.71
N CYS A 74 -5.26 -1.84 -2.99
CA CYS A 74 -5.19 -1.85 -1.53
C CYS A 74 -3.77 -1.57 -1.05
N ASP A 75 -3.63 -0.54 -0.23
CA ASP A 75 -2.33 -0.14 0.33
C ASP A 75 -2.03 -0.93 1.61
N ILE A 76 -0.81 -1.42 1.73
CA ILE A 76 -0.28 -2.01 2.96
C ILE A 76 0.20 -0.87 3.85
N VAL A 77 -0.66 -0.43 4.74
CA VAL A 77 -0.33 0.61 5.73
C VAL A 77 0.44 -0.03 6.88
N PRO A 78 1.63 0.48 7.24
CA PRO A 78 2.36 -0.04 8.41
C PRO A 78 1.55 0.11 9.68
N SER A 79 1.60 -0.90 10.53
CA SER A 79 1.00 -0.84 11.85
C SER A 79 1.72 0.15 12.77
N GLY A 80 1.07 0.57 13.85
CA GLY A 80 1.73 1.36 14.89
C GLY A 80 2.96 0.67 15.48
N TYR A 81 2.95 -0.68 15.56
CA TYR A 81 4.11 -1.47 16.00
C TYR A 81 5.28 -1.40 15.03
N ASP A 82 5.03 -1.44 13.72
CA ASP A 82 6.07 -1.34 12.69
C ASP A 82 6.78 0.01 12.79
N ILE A 83 6.00 1.08 12.94
CA ILE A 83 6.51 2.45 13.09
C ILE A 83 7.27 2.60 14.39
N LEU A 84 6.69 2.19 15.53
CA LEU A 84 7.29 2.31 16.85
C LEU A 84 8.61 1.54 16.95
N ARG A 85 8.65 0.34 16.39
CA ARG A 85 9.89 -0.47 16.35
C ARG A 85 11.01 0.26 15.61
N THR A 86 10.69 0.88 14.47
CA THR A 86 11.69 1.61 13.68
C THR A 86 12.11 2.91 14.36
N ILE A 87 11.18 3.64 15.01
CA ILE A 87 11.50 4.81 15.83
C ILE A 87 12.45 4.43 16.97
N ARG A 88 12.18 3.32 17.68
CA ARG A 88 13.06 2.84 18.76
C ARG A 88 14.46 2.47 18.27
N LEU A 89 14.54 1.89 17.07
CA LEU A 89 15.82 1.60 16.44
C LEU A 89 16.59 2.89 16.12
N ALA A 90 15.90 3.90 15.54
CA ALA A 90 16.50 5.20 15.25
C ALA A 90 17.01 5.91 16.52
N GLN A 91 16.23 5.92 17.61
CA GLN A 91 16.62 6.47 18.92
C GLN A 91 17.87 5.78 19.48
N GLY A 92 18.02 4.48 19.26
CA GLY A 92 19.24 3.74 19.65
C GLY A 92 20.48 4.11 18.84
N MET A 93 20.33 4.72 17.67
CA MET A 93 21.42 5.18 16.81
C MET A 93 21.78 6.66 17.04
N GLY A 94 20.83 7.49 17.51
CA GLY A 94 21.00 8.91 17.79
C GLY A 94 19.67 9.65 17.78
N ASP A 95 19.68 10.89 18.26
CA ASP A 95 18.46 11.71 18.38
C ASP A 95 18.19 12.57 17.12
N ASP A 96 19.15 12.69 16.19
CA ASP A 96 19.08 13.52 15.00
C ASP A 96 18.39 12.79 13.84
N PHE A 97 17.13 12.40 14.01
CA PHE A 97 16.38 11.71 12.97
C PHE A 97 15.05 12.38 12.64
N ALA A 98 14.53 12.10 11.42
CA ALA A 98 13.24 12.53 10.96
C ALA A 98 12.49 11.37 10.30
N ILE A 99 11.15 11.43 10.33
CA ILE A 99 10.29 10.52 9.59
C ILE A 99 9.96 11.17 8.24
N VAL A 100 10.27 10.48 7.14
CA VAL A 100 10.01 10.96 5.78
C VAL A 100 9.35 9.87 4.96
N GLY A 101 8.26 10.18 4.26
CA GLY A 101 7.59 9.17 3.44
C GLY A 101 6.31 9.67 2.80
N TYR A 102 5.65 8.77 2.06
CA TYR A 102 4.32 9.02 1.51
C TYR A 102 3.27 9.12 2.62
N PRO A 103 2.06 9.66 2.32
CA PRO A 103 0.98 9.83 3.32
C PRO A 103 0.62 8.55 4.09
N SER A 104 0.71 7.38 3.45
CA SER A 104 0.48 6.07 4.09
C SER A 104 1.49 5.73 5.21
N ILE A 105 2.64 6.41 5.22
CA ILE A 105 3.68 6.31 6.27
C ILE A 105 3.53 7.44 7.28
N THR A 106 3.48 8.69 6.79
CA THR A 106 3.57 9.85 7.67
C THR A 106 2.32 10.09 8.49
N HIS A 107 1.12 9.89 7.96
CA HIS A 107 -0.11 10.10 8.72
C HIS A 107 -0.24 9.15 9.94
N PRO A 108 -0.01 7.82 9.83
CA PRO A 108 0.02 6.96 11.00
C PRO A 108 1.15 7.31 11.96
N ALA A 109 2.32 7.72 11.44
CA ALA A 109 3.47 8.09 12.26
C ALA A 109 3.21 9.38 13.07
N GLU A 110 2.59 10.40 12.48
CA GLU A 110 2.18 11.64 13.17
C GLU A 110 1.24 11.34 14.34
N LYS A 111 0.19 10.53 14.10
CA LYS A 111 -0.75 10.11 15.15
C LYS A 111 -0.06 9.32 16.28
N LEU A 112 0.87 8.45 15.92
CA LEU A 112 1.63 7.69 16.90
C LEU A 112 2.55 8.61 17.71
N CYS A 113 3.25 9.55 17.08
CA CYS A 113 4.10 10.53 17.74
C CYS A 113 3.28 11.41 18.70
N GLU A 114 2.07 11.84 18.30
CA GLU A 114 1.15 12.62 19.16
C GLU A 114 0.77 11.80 20.41
N ILE A 115 0.31 10.56 20.25
CA ILE A 115 -0.08 9.68 21.38
C ILE A 115 1.11 9.42 22.31
N MET A 116 2.29 9.18 21.76
CA MET A 116 3.52 8.87 22.52
C MET A 116 4.25 10.11 23.02
N GLN A 117 3.78 11.31 22.68
CA GLN A 117 4.41 12.60 23.00
C GLN A 117 5.86 12.70 22.48
N PHE A 118 6.10 12.14 21.29
CA PHE A 118 7.40 12.24 20.62
C PHE A 118 7.47 13.52 19.78
N SER A 119 8.54 14.31 19.95
CA SER A 119 8.84 15.49 19.13
C SER A 119 9.75 15.11 17.95
N ILE A 120 9.24 14.30 17.02
CA ILE A 120 10.01 13.83 15.87
C ILE A 120 9.54 14.59 14.62
N PRO A 121 10.45 15.27 13.88
CA PRO A 121 10.09 15.90 12.62
C PRO A 121 9.52 14.89 11.64
N THR A 122 8.31 15.16 11.11
CA THR A 122 7.67 14.31 10.12
C THR A 122 7.45 15.10 8.84
N VAL A 123 7.86 14.55 7.70
CA VAL A 123 7.83 15.20 6.39
C VAL A 123 7.15 14.29 5.38
N THR A 124 5.98 14.71 4.90
CA THR A 124 5.25 14.00 3.84
C THR A 124 5.80 14.38 2.47
N ILE A 125 5.99 13.39 1.61
CA ILE A 125 6.40 13.53 0.21
C ILE A 125 5.34 12.93 -0.71
N ARG A 126 5.30 13.37 -1.97
CA ARG A 126 4.39 12.87 -3.01
C ARG A 126 5.10 12.38 -4.26
N SER A 127 6.40 12.62 -4.35
CA SER A 127 7.23 12.17 -5.47
C SER A 127 8.68 11.95 -5.04
N PRO A 128 9.46 11.16 -5.79
CA PRO A 128 10.90 11.01 -5.55
C PRO A 128 11.67 12.32 -5.68
N GLN A 129 11.22 13.25 -6.54
CA GLN A 129 11.83 14.57 -6.69
C GLN A 129 11.65 15.40 -5.42
N GLU A 130 10.41 15.48 -4.89
CA GLU A 130 10.12 16.18 -3.64
C GLU A 130 10.90 15.57 -2.47
N CYS A 131 11.09 14.24 -2.46
CA CYS A 131 11.91 13.56 -1.47
C CYS A 131 13.32 14.13 -1.43
N ARG A 132 14.00 14.23 -2.59
CA ARG A 132 15.37 14.75 -2.69
C ARG A 132 15.47 16.18 -2.14
N GLU A 133 14.54 17.06 -2.50
CA GLU A 133 14.52 18.46 -2.05
C GLU A 133 14.34 18.55 -0.51
N LYS A 134 13.42 17.79 0.05
CA LYS A 134 13.16 17.75 1.49
C LYS A 134 14.34 17.17 2.28
N LEU A 135 14.96 16.10 1.76
CA LEU A 135 16.11 15.47 2.41
C LEU A 135 17.33 16.39 2.43
N ALA A 136 17.58 17.13 1.34
CA ALA A 136 18.65 18.14 1.32
C ALA A 136 18.46 19.18 2.45
N ALA A 137 17.24 19.69 2.59
CA ALA A 137 16.91 20.66 3.64
C ALA A 137 17.02 20.08 5.08
N LEU A 138 16.68 18.80 5.27
CA LEU A 138 16.82 18.11 6.56
C LEU A 138 18.30 17.90 6.91
N ARG A 139 19.11 17.45 5.94
CA ARG A 139 20.56 17.29 6.13
C ARG A 139 21.22 18.60 6.56
N ASP A 140 20.87 19.72 5.90
CA ASP A 140 21.42 21.04 6.21
C ASP A 140 21.02 21.53 7.62
N LYS A 141 19.93 20.98 8.20
CA LYS A 141 19.52 21.19 9.59
C LYS A 141 20.18 20.22 10.59
N GLY A 142 21.03 19.31 10.12
CA GLY A 142 21.77 18.37 10.97
C GLY A 142 21.11 17.00 11.14
N THR A 143 20.01 16.70 10.43
CA THR A 143 19.41 15.37 10.44
C THR A 143 20.38 14.35 9.85
N ARG A 144 20.60 13.24 10.56
CA ARG A 144 21.54 12.17 10.14
C ARG A 144 20.84 10.87 9.78
N ILE A 145 19.65 10.64 10.30
CA ILE A 145 18.91 9.39 10.13
C ILE A 145 17.52 9.72 9.56
N ILE A 146 17.11 9.01 8.53
CA ILE A 146 15.79 9.10 7.93
C ILE A 146 15.07 7.78 8.16
N VAL A 147 13.94 7.87 8.83
CA VAL A 147 13.00 6.75 9.06
C VAL A 147 11.87 6.87 8.03
N GLY A 148 11.64 5.88 7.19
CA GLY A 148 10.60 6.02 6.19
C GLY A 148 10.34 4.81 5.31
N ASP A 149 9.80 5.07 4.12
CA ASP A 149 9.61 4.08 3.07
C ASP A 149 10.91 3.78 2.29
N MET A 150 10.81 2.88 1.31
CA MET A 150 11.95 2.48 0.49
C MET A 150 12.57 3.67 -0.25
N ILE A 151 11.74 4.59 -0.73
CA ILE A 151 12.22 5.76 -1.50
C ILE A 151 13.00 6.69 -0.59
N SER A 152 12.42 7.03 0.56
CA SER A 152 13.04 7.92 1.54
C SER A 152 14.34 7.34 2.11
N ALA A 153 14.33 6.03 2.41
CA ALA A 153 15.52 5.34 2.92
C ALA A 153 16.64 5.25 1.87
N THR A 154 16.30 5.00 0.60
CA THR A 154 17.28 4.96 -0.50
C THR A 154 17.82 6.34 -0.81
N CYS A 155 16.95 7.36 -0.96
CA CYS A 155 17.39 8.74 -1.19
C CYS A 155 18.25 9.28 -0.04
N ALA A 156 17.99 8.90 1.21
CA ALA A 156 18.82 9.32 2.35
C ALA A 156 20.29 8.93 2.17
N GLN A 157 20.56 7.75 1.64
CA GLN A 157 21.91 7.28 1.37
C GLN A 157 22.63 8.13 0.31
N GLU A 158 21.91 8.63 -0.72
CA GLU A 158 22.46 9.54 -1.73
C GLU A 158 22.98 10.86 -1.12
N TYR A 159 22.42 11.26 0.04
CA TYR A 159 22.80 12.46 0.79
C TYR A 159 23.74 12.18 1.98
N GLY A 160 24.27 10.96 2.10
CA GLY A 160 25.17 10.57 3.20
C GLY A 160 24.46 10.41 4.56
N MET A 161 23.13 10.26 4.56
CA MET A 161 22.34 9.98 5.75
C MET A 161 22.05 8.49 5.88
N HIS A 162 21.75 8.03 7.09
CA HIS A 162 21.30 6.65 7.33
C HIS A 162 19.81 6.51 7.06
N GLY A 163 19.43 5.66 6.10
CA GLY A 163 18.03 5.32 5.81
C GLY A 163 17.58 4.10 6.62
N LEU A 164 16.54 4.25 7.44
CA LEU A 164 15.88 3.17 8.15
C LEU A 164 14.51 2.92 7.54
N LEU A 165 14.34 1.75 6.94
CA LEU A 165 13.08 1.35 6.33
C LEU A 165 12.07 0.93 7.40
N ILE A 166 10.86 1.53 7.36
CA ILE A 166 9.71 1.01 8.11
C ILE A 166 9.21 -0.23 7.38
N VAL A 167 9.54 -1.40 7.90
CA VAL A 167 9.14 -2.70 7.35
C VAL A 167 7.76 -3.06 7.86
N SER A 168 6.81 -3.34 6.95
CA SER A 168 5.49 -3.85 7.33
C SER A 168 5.56 -5.31 7.74
N GLY A 169 4.98 -5.63 8.89
CA GLY A 169 4.86 -6.99 9.40
C GLY A 169 3.74 -7.79 8.72
N MET A 170 3.60 -9.06 9.10
CA MET A 170 2.54 -9.96 8.59
C MET A 170 1.15 -9.37 8.81
N GLU A 171 0.89 -8.78 9.97
CA GLU A 171 -0.42 -8.20 10.33
C GLU A 171 -0.86 -7.10 9.36
N SER A 172 0.07 -6.24 8.95
CA SER A 172 -0.20 -5.16 7.98
C SER A 172 -0.55 -5.71 6.60
N ILE A 173 0.14 -6.77 6.16
CA ILE A 173 -0.11 -7.44 4.88
C ILE A 173 -1.46 -8.16 4.91
N GLU A 174 -1.73 -8.93 5.98
CA GLU A 174 -3.00 -9.64 6.16
C GLU A 174 -4.19 -8.68 6.23
N SER A 175 -4.04 -7.55 6.90
CA SER A 175 -5.06 -6.50 6.95
C SER A 175 -5.38 -5.96 5.56
N ALA A 176 -4.36 -5.70 4.73
CA ALA A 176 -4.55 -5.25 3.35
C ALA A 176 -5.24 -6.32 2.48
N ILE A 177 -4.90 -7.60 2.64
CA ILE A 177 -5.54 -8.72 1.95
C ILE A 177 -7.02 -8.83 2.35
N ASN A 178 -7.34 -8.72 3.64
CA ASN A 178 -8.71 -8.76 4.12
C ASN A 178 -9.52 -7.56 3.61
N THR A 179 -8.94 -6.37 3.60
CA THR A 179 -9.55 -5.17 3.02
C THR A 179 -9.84 -5.36 1.52
N ALA A 180 -8.89 -5.89 0.75
CA ALA A 180 -9.08 -6.20 -0.66
C ALA A 180 -10.24 -7.18 -0.87
N LYS A 181 -10.31 -8.23 -0.05
CA LYS A 181 -11.38 -9.23 -0.08
C LYS A 181 -12.74 -8.60 0.19
N ASP A 182 -12.86 -7.79 1.22
CA ASP A 182 -14.11 -7.10 1.57
C ASP A 182 -14.59 -6.16 0.48
N ILE A 183 -13.67 -5.40 -0.13
CA ILE A 183 -13.97 -4.51 -1.25
C ILE A 183 -14.51 -5.33 -2.43
N CYS A 184 -13.81 -6.38 -2.86
CA CYS A 184 -14.21 -7.21 -3.99
C CYS A 184 -15.56 -7.90 -3.76
N LEU A 185 -15.83 -8.41 -2.56
CA LEU A 185 -17.13 -9.03 -2.21
C LEU A 185 -18.27 -8.01 -2.25
N ARG A 186 -18.05 -6.78 -1.80
CA ARG A 186 -19.03 -5.69 -1.90
C ARG A 186 -19.32 -5.34 -3.35
N TYR A 187 -18.31 -5.21 -4.20
CA TYR A 187 -18.50 -4.96 -5.64
C TYR A 187 -19.30 -6.08 -6.30
N GLN A 188 -18.98 -7.34 -6.05
CA GLN A 188 -19.73 -8.48 -6.58
C GLN A 188 -21.19 -8.48 -6.14
N THR A 189 -21.46 -8.08 -4.89
CA THR A 189 -22.82 -7.98 -4.36
C THR A 189 -23.60 -6.86 -5.04
N LEU A 190 -22.99 -5.70 -5.25
CA LEU A 190 -23.60 -4.56 -5.95
C LEU A 190 -23.89 -4.88 -7.43
N ASP A 191 -22.95 -5.53 -8.10
CA ASP A 191 -23.11 -5.91 -9.51
C ASP A 191 -24.24 -6.93 -9.69
N ARG A 192 -24.34 -7.93 -8.81
CA ARG A 192 -25.48 -8.88 -8.80
C ARG A 192 -26.81 -8.18 -8.59
N ARG A 193 -26.89 -7.22 -7.65
CA ARG A 193 -28.12 -6.45 -7.42
C ARG A 193 -28.47 -5.60 -8.65
N ALA A 194 -27.51 -4.95 -9.26
CA ALA A 194 -27.72 -4.16 -10.48
C ALA A 194 -28.15 -5.02 -11.66
N SER A 195 -27.63 -6.25 -11.80
CA SER A 195 -28.07 -7.21 -12.82
C SER A 195 -29.51 -7.65 -12.61
N LEU A 196 -29.86 -8.05 -11.36
CA LEU A 196 -31.25 -8.45 -11.03
C LEU A 196 -32.25 -7.33 -11.29
N LEU A 197 -31.93 -6.08 -10.98
CA LEU A 197 -32.78 -4.93 -11.25
C LEU A 197 -32.97 -4.71 -12.76
N ARG A 198 -31.91 -4.86 -13.55
CA ARG A 198 -31.99 -4.77 -15.02
C ARG A 198 -32.89 -5.86 -15.60
N ASP A 199 -32.74 -7.10 -15.13
CA ASP A 199 -33.54 -8.23 -15.58
C ASP A 199 -35.04 -8.05 -15.25
N LEU A 200 -35.35 -7.49 -14.09
CA LEU A 200 -36.74 -7.16 -13.69
C LEU A 200 -37.32 -6.07 -14.59
N LEU A 201 -36.59 -4.99 -14.89
CA LEU A 201 -37.06 -3.92 -15.75
C LEU A 201 -37.30 -4.41 -17.19
N VAL A 202 -36.43 -5.29 -17.71
CA VAL A 202 -36.60 -5.86 -19.05
C VAL A 202 -37.79 -6.85 -19.10
N SER A 203 -38.14 -7.55 -18.03
CA SER A 203 -39.30 -8.43 -17.96
C SER A 203 -40.60 -7.62 -17.95
N ASP A 204 -40.66 -6.51 -17.21
CA ASP A 204 -41.84 -5.62 -17.16
C ASP A 204 -42.17 -4.99 -18.53
N GLU A 205 -41.13 -4.59 -19.30
CA GLU A 205 -41.32 -4.05 -20.65
C GLU A 205 -41.87 -5.10 -21.66
N ARG A 206 -41.54 -6.39 -21.48
CA ARG A 206 -42.06 -7.48 -22.32
C ARG A 206 -43.51 -7.81 -21.97
N ASP A 207 -43.89 -7.74 -20.72
CA ASP A 207 -45.28 -7.99 -20.30
C ASP A 207 -46.21 -6.85 -20.76
N CYS A 208 -45.75 -5.59 -20.83
CA CYS A 208 -46.51 -4.48 -21.39
C CYS A 208 -46.71 -4.55 -22.92
N ALA A 209 -45.78 -5.19 -23.63
CA ALA A 209 -45.86 -5.32 -25.10
C ALA A 209 -46.82 -6.44 -25.57
N VAL A 210 -47.28 -7.32 -24.69
CA VAL A 210 -48.23 -8.43 -25.01
C VAL A 210 -49.67 -7.99 -24.91
N TYR A 211 -49.98 -6.81 -24.34
CA TYR A 211 -51.35 -6.28 -24.16
C TYR A 211 -51.67 -5.06 -25.04
N SER A 212 -50.93 -4.80 -26.12
CA SER A 212 -51.19 -3.72 -27.09
C SER A 212 -51.57 -4.26 -28.47
#